data_f2568aaa0f2da0be75afc0feae8504c8
#
_entry.id   f2568aaa0f2da0be75afc0feae8504c8
#
_cell.length_a   1.000
_cell.length_b   1.000
_cell.length_c   1.000
_cell.angle_alpha   90.00
_cell.angle_beta   90.00
_cell.angle_gamma   90.00
#
_symmetry.space_group_name_H-M   'P 1'
#
loop_
_entity.id
_entity.type
_entity.pdbx_description
1 polymer ?
#
loop_
_entity_poly.entity_id
_entity_poly.type
_entity_poly.pdbx_seq_one_letter_code
_entity_poly.pdbx_strand_id
1 'polypeptide(L)'
;VTGQDGSHLADLLLGKNYKVIGVARRCSVDTGQRIKHLVDNSNFKLVEGDITDVSSVINIFKDNDDVDEVYNLAAQSHVGTSFKQPALTWDVTGKGCLNLLQSLIDLKMDHIKFYQASSSEMFGSNYDVDKNGVKYQNEQTKLMPNSPYAIAKCAAHHSVRIYRDAYGLHASSGILFNHEGPRRGDNFVTQKIVKWISNFKKWLSYSSFEDFPLDFTNDKIVIHRESFPKLRLGNLKASRDWGYAGDYVQAMWLMLQQKTPDDYVICTGKTHTIEEFLDESFAYAGIKDWNRFVVIDKEFYRPCEVEYLKGDCSKAKSTLQWTPTCDLQGLVKMMLDAKL
;
A
#
# COMPACT_ATOMS: atom_id res chain seq x y z
N VAL A 1 -6.48 -10.94 1.37
CA VAL A 1 -7.63 -10.04 1.65
C VAL A 1 -7.46 -9.24 2.94
N THR A 2 -6.71 -9.72 3.93
CA THR A 2 -6.56 -9.12 5.28
C THR A 2 -5.69 -7.84 5.34
N GLY A 3 -5.05 -7.46 4.23
CA GLY A 3 -4.29 -6.21 4.11
C GLY A 3 -5.19 -4.98 3.93
N GLN A 4 -4.58 -3.78 3.92
CA GLN A 4 -5.29 -2.53 3.65
C GLN A 4 -6.10 -2.62 2.35
N ASP A 5 -5.41 -2.83 1.24
CA ASP A 5 -6.02 -2.79 -0.09
C ASP A 5 -7.01 -3.93 -0.30
N GLY A 6 -6.66 -5.14 0.15
CA GLY A 6 -7.56 -6.30 0.06
C GLY A 6 -8.87 -6.09 0.80
N SER A 7 -8.84 -5.46 1.97
CA SER A 7 -10.06 -5.16 2.73
C SER A 7 -10.91 -4.06 2.09
N HIS A 8 -10.30 -3.01 1.52
CA HIS A 8 -11.02 -1.98 0.77
C HIS A 8 -11.60 -2.51 -0.54
N LEU A 9 -10.84 -3.36 -1.25
CA LEU A 9 -11.30 -3.98 -2.48
C LEU A 9 -12.48 -4.92 -2.23
N ALA A 10 -12.42 -5.71 -1.16
CA ALA A 10 -13.54 -6.58 -0.78
C ALA A 10 -14.82 -5.76 -0.51
N ASP A 11 -14.72 -4.65 0.23
CA ASP A 11 -15.85 -3.73 0.45
C ASP A 11 -16.40 -3.19 -0.88
N LEU A 12 -15.52 -2.74 -1.77
CA LEU A 12 -15.91 -2.21 -3.08
C LEU A 12 -16.64 -3.25 -3.94
N LEU A 13 -16.10 -4.47 -4.03
CA LEU A 13 -16.66 -5.54 -4.85
C LEU A 13 -18.01 -6.03 -4.30
N LEU A 14 -18.12 -6.19 -2.98
CA LEU A 14 -19.39 -6.54 -2.34
C LEU A 14 -20.44 -5.44 -2.55
N GLY A 15 -20.06 -4.15 -2.47
CA GLY A 15 -20.91 -3.01 -2.79
C GLY A 15 -21.37 -2.97 -4.25
N LYS A 16 -20.65 -3.67 -5.15
CA LYS A 16 -21.00 -3.86 -6.57
C LYS A 16 -21.75 -5.18 -6.83
N ASN A 17 -22.19 -5.88 -5.79
CA ASN A 17 -22.87 -7.18 -5.85
C ASN A 17 -22.04 -8.34 -6.38
N TYR A 18 -20.71 -8.29 -6.27
CA TYR A 18 -19.84 -9.43 -6.53
C TYR A 18 -19.96 -10.46 -5.40
N LYS A 19 -19.74 -11.75 -5.74
CA LYS A 19 -19.33 -12.75 -4.76
C LYS A 19 -17.82 -12.64 -4.61
N VAL A 20 -17.31 -12.51 -3.39
CA VAL A 20 -15.91 -12.28 -3.10
C VAL A 20 -15.31 -13.46 -2.35
N ILE A 21 -14.27 -14.05 -2.92
CA ILE A 21 -13.45 -15.07 -2.27
C ILE A 21 -12.18 -14.41 -1.80
N GLY A 22 -12.12 -14.15 -0.50
CA GLY A 22 -10.95 -13.53 0.13
C GLY A 22 -9.94 -14.58 0.55
N VAL A 23 -8.76 -14.60 -0.09
CA VAL A 23 -7.67 -15.49 0.29
C VAL A 23 -6.84 -14.87 1.38
N ALA A 24 -6.56 -15.61 2.46
CA ALA A 24 -5.67 -15.21 3.54
C ALA A 24 -4.69 -16.34 3.86
N ARG A 25 -3.43 -15.97 4.10
CA ARG A 25 -2.43 -16.93 4.58
C ARG A 25 -2.71 -17.29 6.03
N ARG A 26 -2.55 -18.57 6.36
CA ARG A 26 -2.62 -19.03 7.74
C ARG A 26 -1.63 -18.29 8.64
N CYS A 27 -2.14 -17.77 9.74
CA CYS A 27 -1.35 -17.13 10.79
C CYS A 27 -1.79 -17.67 12.15
N SER A 28 -0.85 -17.74 13.12
CA SER A 28 -1.14 -18.13 14.50
C SER A 28 -1.85 -17.02 15.31
N VAL A 29 -1.89 -15.80 14.77
CA VAL A 29 -2.57 -14.64 15.34
C VAL A 29 -3.68 -14.19 14.39
N ASP A 30 -4.75 -13.62 14.95
CA ASP A 30 -5.84 -13.06 14.15
C ASP A 30 -5.36 -11.86 13.34
N THR A 31 -5.37 -11.99 12.02
CA THR A 31 -5.07 -10.92 11.05
C THR A 31 -6.34 -10.38 10.38
N GLY A 32 -7.52 -10.87 10.77
CA GLY A 32 -8.82 -10.58 10.15
C GLY A 32 -9.47 -9.27 10.58
N GLN A 33 -8.85 -8.45 11.45
CA GLN A 33 -9.47 -7.25 12.01
C GLN A 33 -10.06 -6.29 10.94
N ARG A 34 -9.38 -6.15 9.77
CA ARG A 34 -9.83 -5.26 8.69
C ARG A 34 -11.01 -5.78 7.90
N ILE A 35 -11.30 -7.08 8.00
CA ILE A 35 -12.38 -7.76 7.28
C ILE A 35 -13.44 -8.35 8.22
N LYS A 36 -13.34 -8.08 9.53
CA LYS A 36 -14.25 -8.65 10.53
C LYS A 36 -15.73 -8.36 10.22
N HIS A 37 -16.02 -7.18 9.69
CA HIS A 37 -17.37 -6.78 9.28
C HIS A 37 -17.90 -7.51 8.04
N LEU A 38 -17.07 -8.28 7.34
CA LEU A 38 -17.44 -9.04 6.14
C LEU A 38 -17.79 -10.52 6.44
N VAL A 39 -17.41 -11.03 7.60
CA VAL A 39 -17.48 -12.48 7.92
C VAL A 39 -18.91 -13.01 7.84
N ASP A 40 -19.90 -12.21 8.19
CA ASP A 40 -21.33 -12.59 8.16
C ASP A 40 -22.02 -12.25 6.83
N ASN A 41 -21.30 -11.70 5.84
CA ASN A 41 -21.85 -11.39 4.54
C ASN A 41 -21.94 -12.65 3.67
N SER A 42 -23.14 -13.01 3.23
CA SER A 42 -23.38 -14.23 2.41
C SER A 42 -22.66 -14.25 1.08
N ASN A 43 -22.25 -13.09 0.56
CA ASN A 43 -21.46 -12.95 -0.67
C ASN A 43 -19.94 -12.90 -0.42
N PHE A 44 -19.50 -13.09 0.83
CA PHE A 44 -18.08 -13.12 1.18
C PHE A 44 -17.69 -14.51 1.73
N LYS A 45 -16.67 -15.12 1.11
CA LYS A 45 -16.09 -16.39 1.56
C LYS A 45 -14.62 -16.16 1.86
N LEU A 46 -14.19 -16.44 3.08
CA LEU A 46 -12.77 -16.44 3.45
C LEU A 46 -12.19 -17.83 3.27
N VAL A 47 -11.09 -17.94 2.51
CA VAL A 47 -10.37 -19.20 2.30
C VAL A 47 -8.91 -19.07 2.75
N GLU A 48 -8.34 -20.14 3.28
CA GLU A 48 -6.92 -20.21 3.60
C GLU A 48 -6.12 -20.59 2.36
N GLY A 49 -5.02 -19.88 2.09
CA GLY A 49 -4.14 -20.18 0.98
C GLY A 49 -2.83 -19.41 1.02
N ASP A 50 -1.79 -20.00 0.40
CA ASP A 50 -0.47 -19.38 0.27
C ASP A 50 -0.03 -19.42 -1.21
N ILE A 51 0.23 -18.24 -1.80
CA ILE A 51 0.64 -18.15 -3.20
C ILE A 51 2.06 -18.66 -3.47
N THR A 52 2.83 -18.91 -2.41
CA THR A 52 4.16 -19.54 -2.53
C THR A 52 4.07 -21.06 -2.72
N ASP A 53 2.94 -21.65 -2.38
CA ASP A 53 2.63 -23.08 -2.58
C ASP A 53 1.70 -23.26 -3.78
N VAL A 54 2.23 -23.84 -4.86
CA VAL A 54 1.50 -24.12 -6.09
C VAL A 54 0.29 -25.03 -5.85
N SER A 55 0.42 -26.01 -4.96
CA SER A 55 -0.69 -26.93 -4.64
C SER A 55 -1.86 -26.17 -3.98
N SER A 56 -1.53 -25.23 -3.06
CA SER A 56 -2.51 -24.35 -2.44
C SER A 56 -3.25 -23.51 -3.50
N VAL A 57 -2.51 -22.91 -4.45
CA VAL A 57 -3.07 -22.10 -5.53
C VAL A 57 -4.00 -22.94 -6.42
N ILE A 58 -3.55 -24.12 -6.86
CA ILE A 58 -4.34 -25.02 -7.71
C ILE A 58 -5.65 -25.44 -7.02
N ASN A 59 -5.59 -25.77 -5.73
CA ASN A 59 -6.78 -26.18 -4.98
C ASN A 59 -7.77 -25.01 -4.85
N ILE A 60 -7.31 -23.79 -4.57
CA ILE A 60 -8.18 -22.62 -4.52
C ILE A 60 -8.94 -22.43 -5.84
N PHE A 61 -8.25 -22.53 -6.98
CA PHE A 61 -8.90 -22.38 -8.28
C PHE A 61 -9.86 -23.52 -8.60
N LYS A 62 -9.51 -24.77 -8.28
CA LYS A 62 -10.39 -25.92 -8.48
C LYS A 62 -11.66 -25.89 -7.63
N ASP A 63 -11.53 -25.39 -6.39
CA ASP A 63 -12.67 -25.29 -5.46
C ASP A 63 -13.57 -24.08 -5.77
N ASN A 64 -13.14 -23.21 -6.70
CA ASN A 64 -13.83 -21.97 -7.08
C ASN A 64 -13.63 -21.72 -8.58
N ASP A 65 -14.10 -22.63 -9.41
CA ASP A 65 -13.90 -22.63 -10.87
C ASP A 65 -14.82 -21.66 -11.63
N ASP A 66 -15.78 -21.04 -10.93
CA ASP A 66 -16.70 -20.02 -11.42
C ASP A 66 -16.18 -18.57 -11.24
N VAL A 67 -14.88 -18.40 -10.96
CA VAL A 67 -14.27 -17.07 -10.76
C VAL A 67 -14.04 -16.36 -12.10
N ASP A 68 -14.45 -15.10 -12.19
CA ASP A 68 -14.24 -14.23 -13.38
C ASP A 68 -13.00 -13.33 -13.25
N GLU A 69 -12.65 -12.92 -12.04
CA GLU A 69 -11.62 -11.92 -11.78
C GLU A 69 -10.71 -12.33 -10.62
N VAL A 70 -9.41 -12.18 -10.81
CA VAL A 70 -8.38 -12.42 -9.79
C VAL A 70 -7.60 -11.15 -9.52
N TYR A 71 -7.55 -10.73 -8.26
CA TYR A 71 -6.78 -9.57 -7.80
C TYR A 71 -5.61 -10.02 -6.93
N ASN A 72 -4.40 -10.01 -7.48
CA ASN A 72 -3.19 -10.34 -6.72
C ASN A 72 -2.65 -9.13 -5.95
N LEU A 73 -2.98 -9.07 -4.67
CA LEU A 73 -2.50 -8.07 -3.71
C LEU A 73 -1.48 -8.66 -2.72
N ALA A 74 -1.20 -9.97 -2.84
CA ALA A 74 -0.31 -10.66 -1.93
C ALA A 74 1.15 -10.23 -2.16
N ALA A 75 1.80 -9.77 -1.11
CA ALA A 75 3.20 -9.34 -1.14
C ALA A 75 3.80 -9.28 0.27
N GLN A 76 5.12 -9.40 0.38
CA GLN A 76 5.87 -8.81 1.47
C GLN A 76 6.13 -7.35 1.09
N SER A 77 5.30 -6.40 1.54
CA SER A 77 5.23 -5.04 1.02
C SER A 77 6.09 -4.01 1.77
N HIS A 78 6.73 -4.38 2.90
CA HIS A 78 7.56 -3.47 3.65
C HIS A 78 8.99 -3.44 3.10
N VAL A 79 9.36 -2.34 2.44
CA VAL A 79 10.67 -2.19 1.75
C VAL A 79 11.85 -2.43 2.69
N GLY A 80 11.84 -1.85 3.90
CA GLY A 80 12.92 -2.08 4.88
C GLY A 80 13.10 -3.55 5.28
N THR A 81 11.99 -4.31 5.40
CA THR A 81 12.03 -5.75 5.67
C THR A 81 12.64 -6.54 4.50
N SER A 82 12.46 -6.10 3.26
CA SER A 82 12.99 -6.81 2.09
C SER A 82 14.51 -6.90 2.10
N PHE A 83 15.23 -5.94 2.68
CA PHE A 83 16.69 -6.02 2.86
C PHE A 83 17.09 -7.05 3.92
N LYS A 84 16.24 -7.31 4.91
CA LYS A 84 16.48 -8.31 5.96
C LYS A 84 16.01 -9.72 5.56
N GLN A 85 15.01 -9.81 4.69
CA GLN A 85 14.37 -11.06 4.24
C GLN A 85 14.19 -11.09 2.72
N PRO A 86 15.27 -11.01 1.93
CA PRO A 86 15.19 -10.91 0.47
C PRO A 86 14.58 -12.16 -0.19
N ALA A 87 14.93 -13.36 0.28
CA ALA A 87 14.40 -14.60 -0.25
C ALA A 87 12.89 -14.72 -0.04
N LEU A 88 12.39 -14.47 1.18
CA LEU A 88 10.95 -14.45 1.46
C LEU A 88 10.23 -13.40 0.60
N THR A 89 10.83 -12.23 0.44
CA THR A 89 10.26 -11.16 -0.39
C THR A 89 10.15 -11.60 -1.86
N TRP A 90 11.18 -12.27 -2.37
CA TRP A 90 11.19 -12.81 -3.73
C TRP A 90 10.12 -13.90 -3.90
N ASP A 91 10.07 -14.87 -2.97
CA ASP A 91 9.14 -15.99 -3.06
C ASP A 91 7.68 -15.52 -3.04
N VAL A 92 7.34 -14.61 -2.13
CA VAL A 92 5.95 -14.11 -2.03
C VAL A 92 5.63 -13.14 -3.16
N THR A 93 6.47 -12.12 -3.37
CA THR A 93 6.11 -10.97 -4.22
C THR A 93 6.38 -11.20 -5.69
N GLY A 94 7.45 -11.91 -6.03
CA GLY A 94 7.84 -12.22 -7.41
C GLY A 94 7.29 -13.57 -7.86
N LYS A 95 7.80 -14.66 -7.26
CA LYS A 95 7.45 -16.02 -7.62
C LYS A 95 5.97 -16.34 -7.37
N GLY A 96 5.37 -15.82 -6.29
CA GLY A 96 3.95 -16.02 -6.00
C GLY A 96 3.03 -15.52 -7.12
N CYS A 97 3.37 -14.37 -7.75
CA CYS A 97 2.64 -13.90 -8.93
C CYS A 97 2.76 -14.88 -10.10
N LEU A 98 3.96 -15.39 -10.37
CA LEU A 98 4.19 -16.38 -11.42
C LEU A 98 3.40 -17.67 -11.17
N ASN A 99 3.34 -18.15 -9.91
CA ASN A 99 2.56 -19.32 -9.55
C ASN A 99 1.07 -19.16 -9.88
N LEU A 100 0.50 -17.97 -9.58
CA LEU A 100 -0.90 -17.67 -9.93
C LEU A 100 -1.11 -17.67 -11.45
N LEU A 101 -0.30 -16.95 -12.20
CA LEU A 101 -0.41 -16.84 -13.65
C LEU A 101 -0.27 -18.22 -14.32
N GLN A 102 0.75 -19.00 -13.93
CA GLN A 102 0.97 -20.34 -14.49
C GLN A 102 -0.18 -21.29 -14.16
N SER A 103 -0.71 -21.22 -12.94
CA SER A 103 -1.85 -22.08 -12.55
C SER A 103 -3.11 -21.77 -13.38
N LEU A 104 -3.36 -20.52 -13.76
CA LEU A 104 -4.48 -20.19 -14.65
C LEU A 104 -4.32 -20.86 -16.02
N ILE A 105 -3.10 -20.87 -16.58
CA ILE A 105 -2.83 -21.53 -17.87
C ILE A 105 -2.94 -23.06 -17.76
N ASP A 106 -2.32 -23.65 -16.74
CA ASP A 106 -2.32 -25.10 -16.53
C ASP A 106 -3.74 -25.66 -16.29
N LEU A 107 -4.59 -24.88 -15.65
CA LEU A 107 -6.00 -25.22 -15.40
C LEU A 107 -6.94 -24.83 -16.55
N LYS A 108 -6.43 -24.22 -17.61
CA LYS A 108 -7.22 -23.71 -18.76
C LYS A 108 -8.29 -22.68 -18.34
N MET A 109 -7.93 -21.82 -17.41
CA MET A 109 -8.77 -20.73 -16.89
C MET A 109 -8.35 -19.37 -17.49
N ASP A 110 -7.98 -19.37 -18.76
CA ASP A 110 -7.50 -18.22 -19.54
C ASP A 110 -8.59 -17.16 -19.79
N HIS A 111 -9.85 -17.50 -19.54
CA HIS A 111 -10.98 -16.55 -19.55
C HIS A 111 -10.97 -15.59 -18.36
N ILE A 112 -10.22 -15.89 -17.28
CA ILE A 112 -10.15 -15.07 -16.07
C ILE A 112 -9.38 -13.78 -16.33
N LYS A 113 -9.93 -12.69 -15.86
CA LYS A 113 -9.23 -11.40 -15.84
C LYS A 113 -8.32 -11.30 -14.59
N PHE A 114 -7.07 -10.96 -14.80
CA PHE A 114 -6.06 -10.93 -13.75
C PHE A 114 -5.54 -9.52 -13.50
N TYR A 115 -5.57 -9.09 -12.25
CA TYR A 115 -4.96 -7.84 -11.80
C TYR A 115 -3.72 -8.11 -10.95
N GLN A 116 -2.62 -7.39 -11.23
CA GLN A 116 -1.39 -7.38 -10.43
C GLN A 116 -1.17 -6.03 -9.77
N ALA A 117 -1.03 -6.01 -8.46
CA ALA A 117 -0.52 -4.85 -7.76
C ALA A 117 0.99 -4.72 -7.98
N SER A 118 1.37 -3.84 -8.91
CA SER A 118 2.73 -3.37 -9.12
C SER A 118 3.04 -2.18 -8.19
N SER A 119 4.18 -1.52 -8.33
CA SER A 119 4.62 -0.51 -7.36
C SER A 119 5.48 0.57 -7.99
N SER A 120 5.32 1.82 -7.58
CA SER A 120 6.20 2.94 -7.90
C SER A 120 7.65 2.74 -7.44
N GLU A 121 7.90 1.89 -6.44
CA GLU A 121 9.25 1.52 -6.01
C GLU A 121 10.07 0.84 -7.14
N MET A 122 9.41 0.32 -8.18
CA MET A 122 10.08 -0.24 -9.36
C MET A 122 10.86 0.82 -10.15
N PHE A 123 10.46 2.08 -10.11
CA PHE A 123 11.19 3.18 -10.75
C PHE A 123 12.51 3.48 -10.04
N GLY A 124 12.63 3.16 -8.74
CA GLY A 124 13.80 3.48 -7.94
C GLY A 124 14.06 4.98 -7.92
N SER A 125 15.29 5.37 -8.29
CA SER A 125 15.68 6.80 -8.38
C SER A 125 15.51 7.39 -9.78
N ASN A 126 14.90 6.65 -10.71
CA ASN A 126 14.69 7.12 -12.09
C ASN A 126 13.40 7.91 -12.23
N TYR A 127 13.42 8.89 -13.11
CA TYR A 127 12.28 9.75 -13.48
C TYR A 127 12.50 10.36 -14.84
N ASP A 128 11.43 10.77 -15.49
CA ASP A 128 11.46 11.65 -16.64
C ASP A 128 11.32 13.10 -16.21
N VAL A 129 11.62 14.03 -17.10
CA VAL A 129 11.51 15.48 -16.85
C VAL A 129 10.70 16.11 -17.95
N ASP A 130 9.66 16.85 -17.59
CA ASP A 130 8.86 17.59 -18.56
C ASP A 130 9.56 18.87 -19.04
N LYS A 131 8.94 19.56 -20.01
CA LYS A 131 9.45 20.81 -20.58
C LYS A 131 9.63 21.96 -19.58
N ASN A 132 9.03 21.87 -18.40
CA ASN A 132 9.11 22.85 -17.32
C ASN A 132 10.14 22.43 -16.26
N GLY A 133 10.87 21.33 -16.44
CA GLY A 133 11.82 20.80 -15.49
C GLY A 133 11.19 19.99 -14.35
N VAL A 134 9.91 19.64 -14.44
CA VAL A 134 9.20 18.87 -13.41
C VAL A 134 9.49 17.38 -13.59
N LYS A 135 9.98 16.74 -12.53
CA LYS A 135 10.24 15.29 -12.48
C LYS A 135 8.92 14.52 -12.31
N TYR A 136 8.76 13.43 -13.04
CA TYR A 136 7.61 12.54 -12.93
C TYR A 136 7.96 11.10 -13.33
N GLN A 137 7.10 10.15 -12.96
CA GLN A 137 7.15 8.76 -13.40
C GLN A 137 5.80 8.36 -14.01
N ASN A 138 5.84 7.73 -15.20
CA ASN A 138 4.67 7.16 -15.86
C ASN A 138 4.98 5.77 -16.42
N GLU A 139 4.09 5.20 -17.20
CA GLU A 139 4.21 3.84 -17.74
C GLU A 139 5.41 3.66 -18.70
N GLN A 140 5.97 4.75 -19.24
CA GLN A 140 7.12 4.76 -20.15
C GLN A 140 8.45 4.93 -19.40
N THR A 141 8.41 5.40 -18.16
CA THR A 141 9.62 5.62 -17.36
C THR A 141 10.34 4.30 -17.09
N LYS A 142 11.63 4.26 -17.40
CA LYS A 142 12.46 3.07 -17.22
C LYS A 142 12.50 2.62 -15.75
N LEU A 143 12.25 1.33 -15.51
CA LEU A 143 12.35 0.73 -14.18
C LEU A 143 13.82 0.57 -13.77
N MET A 144 14.16 1.04 -12.56
CA MET A 144 15.51 0.96 -11.96
C MET A 144 15.39 0.66 -10.45
N PRO A 145 14.98 -0.58 -10.07
CA PRO A 145 14.64 -0.91 -8.70
C PRO A 145 15.82 -0.79 -7.73
N ASN A 146 15.58 -0.17 -6.57
CA ASN A 146 16.60 0.09 -5.54
C ASN A 146 16.45 -0.80 -4.29
N SER A 147 15.61 -1.84 -4.34
CA SER A 147 15.40 -2.74 -3.19
C SER A 147 15.03 -4.16 -3.65
N PRO A 148 15.25 -5.20 -2.81
CA PRO A 148 14.77 -6.55 -3.10
C PRO A 148 13.26 -6.60 -3.32
N TYR A 149 12.48 -5.79 -2.62
CA TYR A 149 11.03 -5.63 -2.86
C TYR A 149 10.76 -5.11 -4.28
N ALA A 150 11.44 -4.05 -4.68
CA ALA A 150 11.23 -3.45 -5.99
C ALA A 150 11.64 -4.40 -7.13
N ILE A 151 12.74 -5.17 -6.97
CA ILE A 151 13.14 -6.22 -7.93
C ILE A 151 12.05 -7.29 -8.04
N ALA A 152 11.52 -7.78 -6.93
CA ALA A 152 10.46 -8.79 -6.94
C ALA A 152 9.17 -8.26 -7.61
N LYS A 153 8.83 -6.96 -7.40
CA LYS A 153 7.71 -6.30 -8.09
C LYS A 153 7.97 -6.13 -9.59
N CYS A 154 9.20 -5.82 -10.01
CA CYS A 154 9.57 -5.80 -11.45
C CYS A 154 9.38 -7.19 -12.08
N ALA A 155 9.81 -8.25 -11.42
CA ALA A 155 9.65 -9.62 -11.90
C ALA A 155 8.15 -9.97 -12.08
N ALA A 156 7.31 -9.68 -11.07
CA ALA A 156 5.87 -9.88 -11.14
C ALA A 156 5.22 -9.06 -12.28
N HIS A 157 5.57 -7.78 -12.39
CA HIS A 157 5.06 -6.87 -13.41
C HIS A 157 5.39 -7.36 -14.83
N HIS A 158 6.64 -7.73 -15.09
CA HIS A 158 7.04 -8.26 -16.39
C HIS A 158 6.47 -9.65 -16.67
N SER A 159 6.26 -10.49 -15.65
CA SER A 159 5.55 -11.75 -15.83
C SER A 159 4.13 -11.53 -16.34
N VAL A 160 3.38 -10.57 -15.75
CA VAL A 160 2.02 -10.23 -16.22
C VAL A 160 2.03 -9.82 -17.69
N ARG A 161 2.98 -8.97 -18.10
CA ARG A 161 3.11 -8.58 -19.51
C ARG A 161 3.36 -9.79 -20.43
N ILE A 162 4.27 -10.69 -20.04
CA ILE A 162 4.55 -11.90 -20.85
C ILE A 162 3.32 -12.80 -20.95
N TYR A 163 2.58 -13.01 -19.87
CA TYR A 163 1.37 -13.84 -19.91
C TYR A 163 0.24 -13.21 -20.73
N ARG A 164 0.13 -11.88 -20.74
CA ARG A 164 -0.76 -11.13 -21.61
C ARG A 164 -0.38 -11.30 -23.08
N ASP A 165 0.92 -11.09 -23.41
CA ASP A 165 1.39 -11.07 -24.79
C ASP A 165 1.51 -12.46 -25.41
N ALA A 166 1.96 -13.48 -24.64
CA ALA A 166 2.24 -14.82 -25.14
C ALA A 166 1.05 -15.80 -25.03
N TYR A 167 0.23 -15.63 -23.99
CA TYR A 167 -0.89 -16.55 -23.71
C TYR A 167 -2.27 -15.93 -23.93
N GLY A 168 -2.33 -14.63 -24.25
CA GLY A 168 -3.60 -13.92 -24.45
C GLY A 168 -4.40 -13.68 -23.17
N LEU A 169 -3.79 -13.86 -21.99
CA LEU A 169 -4.48 -13.66 -20.72
C LEU A 169 -4.90 -12.18 -20.56
N HIS A 170 -6.14 -11.94 -20.18
CA HIS A 170 -6.59 -10.58 -19.86
C HIS A 170 -5.97 -10.13 -18.53
N ALA A 171 -4.71 -9.67 -18.55
CA ALA A 171 -3.94 -9.35 -17.36
C ALA A 171 -3.46 -7.90 -17.38
N SER A 172 -3.79 -7.15 -16.31
CA SER A 172 -3.44 -5.74 -16.13
C SER A 172 -2.61 -5.52 -14.88
N SER A 173 -1.71 -4.53 -14.92
CA SER A 173 -0.91 -4.14 -13.76
C SER A 173 -1.15 -2.70 -13.37
N GLY A 174 -1.42 -2.45 -12.07
CA GLY A 174 -1.44 -1.10 -11.51
C GLY A 174 -0.08 -0.74 -10.90
N ILE A 175 0.63 0.22 -11.47
CA ILE A 175 1.86 0.78 -10.90
C ILE A 175 1.44 1.79 -9.83
N LEU A 176 1.21 1.28 -8.63
CA LEU A 176 0.64 2.06 -7.55
C LEU A 176 1.69 2.91 -6.86
N PHE A 177 1.41 4.20 -6.74
CA PHE A 177 2.13 5.08 -5.83
C PHE A 177 1.66 4.87 -4.39
N ASN A 178 2.29 5.53 -3.42
CA ASN A 178 1.96 5.33 -2.02
C ASN A 178 0.48 5.65 -1.76
N HIS A 179 -0.22 4.75 -1.11
CA HIS A 179 -1.63 4.93 -0.78
C HIS A 179 -1.90 4.48 0.64
N GLU A 180 -2.59 5.33 1.35
CA GLU A 180 -2.71 5.31 2.78
C GLU A 180 -4.19 5.34 3.19
N GLY A 181 -4.45 5.24 4.47
CA GLY A 181 -5.78 5.36 5.04
C GLY A 181 -5.87 4.78 6.44
N PRO A 182 -7.06 4.76 7.05
CA PRO A 182 -7.27 4.22 8.39
C PRO A 182 -6.81 2.77 8.58
N ARG A 183 -6.81 1.99 7.50
CA ARG A 183 -6.44 0.56 7.49
C ARG A 183 -4.97 0.31 7.18
N ARG A 184 -4.14 1.36 7.06
CA ARG A 184 -2.70 1.20 6.81
C ARG A 184 -2.03 0.40 7.93
N GLY A 185 -1.03 -0.40 7.57
CA GLY A 185 -0.23 -1.18 8.55
C GLY A 185 0.61 -0.27 9.46
N ASP A 186 0.73 -0.63 10.74
CA ASP A 186 1.40 0.16 11.79
C ASP A 186 2.88 0.48 11.51
N ASN A 187 3.55 -0.34 10.69
CA ASN A 187 4.97 -0.19 10.35
C ASN A 187 5.25 0.88 9.29
N PHE A 188 4.22 1.41 8.62
CA PHE A 188 4.38 2.46 7.63
C PHE A 188 4.43 3.84 8.27
N VAL A 189 5.24 4.73 7.70
CA VAL A 189 5.57 6.04 8.30
C VAL A 189 4.33 6.88 8.62
N THR A 190 3.38 6.95 7.72
CA THR A 190 2.13 7.70 7.89
C THR A 190 1.31 7.19 9.07
N GLN A 191 1.10 5.87 9.13
CA GLN A 191 0.36 5.25 10.23
C GLN A 191 1.13 5.34 11.57
N LYS A 192 2.46 5.26 11.53
CA LYS A 192 3.31 5.45 12.70
C LYS A 192 3.16 6.84 13.30
N ILE A 193 3.11 7.88 12.46
CA ILE A 193 2.87 9.27 12.88
C ILE A 193 1.48 9.40 13.51
N VAL A 194 0.45 8.97 12.80
CA VAL A 194 -0.95 9.05 13.25
C VAL A 194 -1.17 8.31 14.57
N LYS A 195 -0.64 7.09 14.68
CA LYS A 195 -0.74 6.28 15.90
C LYS A 195 -0.01 6.91 17.08
N TRP A 196 1.17 7.50 16.83
CA TRP A 196 1.92 8.20 17.86
C TRP A 196 1.12 9.40 18.39
N ILE A 197 0.56 10.23 17.51
CA ILE A 197 -0.26 11.39 17.88
C ILE A 197 -1.47 10.96 18.71
N SER A 198 -2.19 9.93 18.27
CA SER A 198 -3.34 9.41 19.01
C SER A 198 -2.97 8.94 20.41
N ASN A 199 -1.88 8.15 20.52
CA ASN A 199 -1.41 7.66 21.81
C ASN A 199 -0.92 8.80 22.71
N PHE A 200 -0.26 9.82 22.16
CA PHE A 200 0.19 10.99 22.90
C PHE A 200 -1.00 11.79 23.45
N LYS A 201 -2.03 12.04 22.65
CA LYS A 201 -3.26 12.72 23.13
C LYS A 201 -3.97 11.93 24.22
N LYS A 202 -4.06 10.60 24.06
CA LYS A 202 -4.62 9.72 25.09
C LYS A 202 -3.80 9.80 26.39
N TRP A 203 -2.46 9.75 26.30
CA TRP A 203 -1.60 9.86 27.47
C TRP A 203 -1.79 11.22 28.20
N LEU A 204 -1.92 12.32 27.46
CA LEU A 204 -2.20 13.63 28.07
C LEU A 204 -3.56 13.63 28.80
N SER A 205 -4.60 13.06 28.23
CA SER A 205 -5.95 13.07 28.81
C SER A 205 -6.08 12.20 30.07
N TYR A 206 -5.35 11.07 30.14
CA TYR A 206 -5.42 10.17 31.31
C TYR A 206 -4.86 10.76 32.60
N SER A 207 -4.00 11.76 32.51
CA SER A 207 -3.19 12.23 33.63
C SER A 207 -3.60 13.58 34.19
N SER A 208 -4.66 14.22 33.67
CA SER A 208 -5.04 15.61 34.01
C SER A 208 -3.85 16.59 33.84
N PHE A 209 -3.00 16.33 32.85
CA PHE A 209 -1.75 17.07 32.63
C PHE A 209 -1.91 18.30 31.74
N GLU A 210 -3.13 18.66 31.34
CA GLU A 210 -3.37 19.77 30.41
C GLU A 210 -2.81 21.12 30.90
N ASP A 211 -2.68 21.27 32.24
CA ASP A 211 -2.18 22.50 32.88
C ASP A 211 -0.66 22.48 33.22
N PHE A 212 0.04 21.38 32.93
CA PHE A 212 1.45 21.24 33.29
C PHE A 212 2.38 21.47 32.09
N PRO A 213 3.53 22.18 32.31
CA PRO A 213 4.51 22.35 31.24
C PRO A 213 5.14 21.01 30.81
N LEU A 214 5.32 20.88 29.50
CA LEU A 214 6.06 19.75 28.93
C LEU A 214 7.55 19.99 29.03
N ASP A 215 8.27 19.09 29.67
CA ASP A 215 9.73 19.02 29.60
C ASP A 215 10.17 18.01 28.52
N PHE A 216 11.29 18.30 27.87
CA PHE A 216 11.78 17.49 26.76
C PHE A 216 13.20 17.02 27.03
N THR A 217 13.39 15.71 27.02
CA THR A 217 14.72 15.09 26.97
C THR A 217 15.05 14.68 25.53
N ASN A 218 16.20 14.05 25.29
CA ASN A 218 16.56 13.56 23.96
C ASN A 218 15.51 12.61 23.37
N ASP A 219 15.02 11.66 24.18
CA ASP A 219 14.16 10.57 23.71
C ASP A 219 12.73 10.60 24.28
N LYS A 220 12.44 11.46 25.25
CA LYS A 220 11.16 11.45 25.99
C LYS A 220 10.60 12.85 26.16
N ILE A 221 9.29 12.89 26.32
CA ILE A 221 8.51 14.03 26.81
C ILE A 221 8.18 13.70 28.26
N VAL A 222 8.39 14.64 29.14
CA VAL A 222 8.24 14.46 30.59
C VAL A 222 7.23 15.44 31.13
N ILE A 223 6.28 14.98 31.95
CA ILE A 223 5.38 15.78 32.76
C ILE A 223 5.44 15.22 34.18
N HIS A 224 5.86 16.04 35.17
CA HIS A 224 6.09 15.55 36.52
C HIS A 224 7.04 14.34 36.53
N ARG A 225 6.55 13.17 36.98
CA ARG A 225 7.32 11.91 37.04
C ARG A 225 6.97 10.94 35.90
N GLU A 226 6.00 11.29 35.07
CA GLU A 226 5.56 10.48 33.94
C GLU A 226 6.35 10.85 32.67
N SER A 227 6.50 9.91 31.78
CA SER A 227 7.21 10.14 30.53
C SER A 227 6.55 9.42 29.35
N PHE A 228 6.60 10.07 28.18
CA PHE A 228 6.13 9.51 26.91
C PHE A 228 7.28 9.51 25.87
N PRO A 229 7.47 8.43 25.10
CA PRO A 229 8.57 8.37 24.12
C PRO A 229 8.35 9.34 22.98
N LYS A 230 9.41 9.98 22.49
CA LYS A 230 9.37 10.76 21.26
C LYS A 230 9.15 9.85 20.05
N LEU A 231 8.61 10.41 18.99
CA LEU A 231 8.42 9.74 17.71
C LEU A 231 9.77 9.59 17.00
N ARG A 232 10.19 8.37 16.73
CA ARG A 232 11.45 8.08 16.04
C ARG A 232 11.19 7.81 14.55
N LEU A 233 11.78 8.61 13.68
CA LEU A 233 11.63 8.54 12.22
C LEU A 233 13.01 8.56 11.53
N GLY A 234 13.05 8.14 10.26
CA GLY A 234 14.25 8.19 9.43
C GLY A 234 14.37 9.50 8.63
N ASN A 235 14.58 9.38 7.32
CA ASN A 235 14.75 10.53 6.41
C ASN A 235 13.42 11.28 6.21
N LEU A 236 13.32 12.48 6.77
CA LEU A 236 12.12 13.33 6.65
C LEU A 236 11.98 14.03 5.30
N LYS A 237 13.07 14.13 4.52
CA LYS A 237 13.10 14.83 3.23
C LYS A 237 12.68 13.97 2.05
N ALA A 238 12.52 12.66 2.26
CA ALA A 238 12.02 11.78 1.22
C ALA A 238 10.61 12.19 0.80
N SER A 239 10.41 12.35 -0.51
CA SER A 239 9.15 12.82 -1.09
C SER A 239 8.35 11.65 -1.67
N ARG A 240 7.07 11.60 -1.37
CA ARG A 240 6.14 10.56 -1.81
C ARG A 240 4.84 11.18 -2.35
N ASP A 241 4.31 10.58 -3.37
CA ASP A 241 2.96 10.84 -3.85
C ASP A 241 2.01 9.93 -3.06
N TRP A 242 1.27 10.52 -2.12
CA TRP A 242 0.34 9.81 -1.24
C TRP A 242 -1.10 10.02 -1.66
N GLY A 243 -1.83 8.93 -1.91
CA GLY A 243 -3.27 8.95 -2.15
C GLY A 243 -4.05 8.14 -1.13
N TYR A 244 -5.37 8.11 -1.29
CA TYR A 244 -6.27 7.32 -0.47
C TYR A 244 -6.45 5.90 -1.03
N ALA A 245 -6.27 4.87 -0.20
CA ALA A 245 -6.36 3.46 -0.63
C ALA A 245 -7.74 3.09 -1.24
N GLY A 246 -8.82 3.73 -0.78
CA GLY A 246 -10.15 3.53 -1.35
C GLY A 246 -10.26 3.97 -2.82
N ASP A 247 -9.59 5.06 -3.21
CA ASP A 247 -9.52 5.50 -4.60
C ASP A 247 -8.71 4.50 -5.45
N TYR A 248 -7.63 3.96 -4.89
CA TYR A 248 -6.74 3.05 -5.61
C TYR A 248 -7.40 1.70 -5.91
N VAL A 249 -8.18 1.15 -4.98
CA VAL A 249 -8.91 -0.10 -5.25
C VAL A 249 -10.00 0.07 -6.31
N GLN A 250 -10.57 1.26 -6.43
CA GLN A 250 -11.48 1.58 -7.53
C GLN A 250 -10.75 1.52 -8.89
N ALA A 251 -9.53 2.05 -8.97
CA ALA A 251 -8.71 1.94 -10.18
C ALA A 251 -8.40 0.48 -10.52
N MET A 252 -8.08 -0.37 -9.52
CA MET A 252 -7.84 -1.80 -9.73
C MET A 252 -9.04 -2.48 -10.40
N TRP A 253 -10.25 -2.21 -9.90
CA TRP A 253 -11.47 -2.73 -10.50
C TRP A 253 -11.68 -2.19 -11.93
N LEU A 254 -11.54 -0.88 -12.15
CA LEU A 254 -11.71 -0.25 -13.47
C LEU A 254 -10.75 -0.81 -14.53
N MET A 255 -9.52 -1.20 -14.16
CA MET A 255 -8.57 -1.82 -15.07
C MET A 255 -9.08 -3.14 -15.66
N LEU A 256 -9.73 -3.97 -14.84
CA LEU A 256 -10.30 -5.24 -15.31
C LEU A 256 -11.62 -5.07 -16.09
N GLN A 257 -12.24 -3.89 -16.05
CA GLN A 257 -13.43 -3.59 -16.85
C GLN A 257 -13.08 -3.11 -18.27
N GLN A 258 -11.80 -2.87 -18.56
CA GLN A 258 -11.39 -2.46 -19.92
C GLN A 258 -11.46 -3.64 -20.88
N LYS A 259 -11.72 -3.33 -22.17
CA LYS A 259 -11.74 -4.35 -23.25
C LYS A 259 -10.35 -4.93 -23.52
N THR A 260 -9.34 -4.10 -23.42
CA THR A 260 -7.93 -4.46 -23.63
C THR A 260 -7.16 -4.29 -22.34
N PRO A 261 -6.48 -5.33 -21.85
CA PRO A 261 -5.65 -5.23 -20.66
C PRO A 261 -4.41 -4.37 -20.93
N ASP A 262 -4.00 -3.59 -19.93
CA ASP A 262 -2.81 -2.73 -20.03
C ASP A 262 -2.27 -2.41 -18.62
N ASP A 263 -1.14 -1.71 -18.56
CA ASP A 263 -0.52 -1.25 -17.32
C ASP A 263 -0.84 0.23 -17.10
N TYR A 264 -1.11 0.62 -15.85
CA TYR A 264 -1.52 1.98 -15.50
C TYR A 264 -0.79 2.49 -14.26
N VAL A 265 -0.28 3.71 -14.33
CA VAL A 265 0.20 4.45 -13.16
C VAL A 265 -1.00 5.02 -12.39
N ILE A 266 -1.07 4.72 -11.11
CA ILE A 266 -2.11 5.22 -10.20
C ILE A 266 -1.44 6.06 -9.10
N CYS A 267 -1.75 7.35 -9.11
CA CYS A 267 -1.13 8.35 -8.24
C CYS A 267 -2.03 9.59 -8.10
N THR A 268 -1.65 10.50 -7.19
CA THR A 268 -2.33 11.80 -7.09
C THR A 268 -1.74 12.84 -8.05
N GLY A 269 -0.49 12.67 -8.49
CA GLY A 269 0.27 13.65 -9.26
C GLY A 269 0.89 14.76 -8.41
N LYS A 270 0.76 14.66 -7.08
CA LYS A 270 1.37 15.58 -6.11
C LYS A 270 2.30 14.80 -5.19
N THR A 271 3.49 15.33 -4.98
CA THR A 271 4.45 14.72 -4.06
C THR A 271 4.64 15.61 -2.83
N HIS A 272 4.79 14.98 -1.68
CA HIS A 272 4.96 15.63 -0.38
C HIS A 272 6.11 14.97 0.39
N THR A 273 6.82 15.75 1.18
CA THR A 273 7.84 15.25 2.10
C THR A 273 7.21 14.66 3.36
N ILE A 274 7.99 13.85 4.09
CA ILE A 274 7.54 13.39 5.42
C ILE A 274 7.42 14.58 6.39
N GLU A 275 8.21 15.64 6.22
CA GLU A 275 8.06 16.89 6.97
C GLU A 275 6.69 17.52 6.75
N GLU A 276 6.24 17.65 5.49
CA GLU A 276 4.90 18.18 5.17
C GLU A 276 3.79 17.31 5.76
N PHE A 277 3.95 15.98 5.77
CA PHE A 277 2.98 15.09 6.43
C PHE A 277 2.95 15.29 7.95
N LEU A 278 4.11 15.55 8.58
CA LEU A 278 4.20 15.90 10.01
C LEU A 278 3.52 17.23 10.28
N ASP A 279 3.81 18.27 9.48
CA ASP A 279 3.21 19.60 9.62
C ASP A 279 1.68 19.51 9.61
N GLU A 280 1.10 18.85 8.61
CA GLU A 280 -0.34 18.66 8.49
C GLU A 280 -0.92 17.83 9.65
N SER A 281 -0.25 16.75 10.03
CA SER A 281 -0.76 15.84 11.07
C SER A 281 -0.74 16.47 12.45
N PHE A 282 0.33 17.18 12.80
CA PHE A 282 0.45 17.85 14.10
C PHE A 282 -0.45 19.08 14.17
N ALA A 283 -0.56 19.85 13.08
CA ALA A 283 -1.48 20.99 13.00
C ALA A 283 -2.93 20.53 13.18
N TYR A 284 -3.35 19.45 12.48
CA TYR A 284 -4.69 18.88 12.64
C TYR A 284 -4.97 18.43 14.08
N ALA A 285 -3.97 17.85 14.74
CA ALA A 285 -4.08 17.41 16.14
C ALA A 285 -4.04 18.55 17.16
N GLY A 286 -3.77 19.79 16.74
CA GLY A 286 -3.60 20.96 17.63
C GLY A 286 -2.28 20.98 18.39
N ILE A 287 -1.26 20.24 17.91
CA ILE A 287 0.07 20.18 18.54
C ILE A 287 1.03 21.09 17.75
N LYS A 288 1.63 22.07 18.44
CA LYS A 288 2.62 22.99 17.84
C LYS A 288 4.03 22.40 17.91
N ASP A 289 4.91 22.86 17.02
CA ASP A 289 6.35 22.56 17.03
C ASP A 289 6.69 21.06 17.04
N TRP A 290 6.21 20.32 16.05
CA TRP A 290 6.44 18.87 15.96
C TRP A 290 7.94 18.48 16.10
N ASN A 291 8.87 19.35 15.74
CA ASN A 291 10.32 19.14 15.90
C ASN A 291 10.74 18.75 17.34
N ARG A 292 10.01 19.23 18.35
CA ARG A 292 10.27 18.90 19.76
C ARG A 292 9.89 17.44 20.10
N PHE A 293 9.01 16.87 19.31
CA PHE A 293 8.41 15.55 19.56
C PHE A 293 9.04 14.44 18.71
N VAL A 294 9.84 14.79 17.70
CA VAL A 294 10.44 13.85 16.73
C VAL A 294 11.94 13.71 16.98
N VAL A 295 12.44 12.51 16.85
CA VAL A 295 13.87 12.17 16.87
C VAL A 295 14.22 11.47 15.55
N ILE A 296 15.25 12.00 14.87
CA ILE A 296 15.80 11.35 13.68
C ILE A 296 16.66 10.18 14.10
N ASP A 297 16.29 9.02 13.61
CA ASP A 297 16.94 7.76 13.98
C ASP A 297 17.49 7.06 12.74
N LYS A 298 18.80 6.86 12.73
CA LYS A 298 19.51 6.22 11.61
C LYS A 298 19.10 4.77 11.38
N GLU A 299 18.54 4.10 12.38
CA GLU A 299 18.02 2.73 12.24
C GLU A 299 16.89 2.63 11.19
N PHE A 300 16.14 3.72 10.99
CA PHE A 300 15.06 3.80 10.01
C PHE A 300 15.49 4.28 8.62
N TYR A 301 16.78 4.55 8.40
CA TYR A 301 17.30 4.81 7.07
C TYR A 301 17.40 3.51 6.26
N ARG A 302 17.02 3.58 5.01
CA ARG A 302 17.16 2.43 4.10
C ARG A 302 18.57 2.39 3.52
N PRO A 303 19.13 1.20 3.26
CA PRO A 303 20.45 1.08 2.63
C PRO A 303 20.53 1.77 1.25
N CYS A 304 19.42 1.78 0.52
CA CYS A 304 19.28 2.50 -0.74
C CYS A 304 17.92 3.21 -0.72
N GLU A 305 17.92 4.52 -0.53
CA GLU A 305 16.69 5.31 -0.41
C GLU A 305 16.22 5.76 -1.79
N VAL A 306 14.90 5.76 -1.98
CA VAL A 306 14.24 6.43 -3.09
C VAL A 306 13.81 7.81 -2.59
N GLU A 307 14.50 8.85 -3.02
CA GLU A 307 14.28 10.18 -2.48
C GLU A 307 13.03 10.86 -3.01
N TYR A 308 12.63 10.54 -4.25
CA TYR A 308 11.58 11.26 -4.95
C TYR A 308 10.67 10.31 -5.74
N LEU A 309 9.37 10.36 -5.44
CA LEU A 309 8.32 9.71 -6.20
C LEU A 309 7.19 10.71 -6.47
N LYS A 310 6.88 10.91 -7.74
CA LYS A 310 5.74 11.72 -8.22
C LYS A 310 5.21 11.08 -9.50
N GLY A 311 4.01 10.55 -9.44
CA GLY A 311 3.39 9.89 -10.60
C GLY A 311 2.75 10.87 -11.57
N ASP A 312 2.63 10.42 -12.83
CA ASP A 312 1.75 11.00 -13.83
C ASP A 312 0.69 9.94 -14.21
N CYS A 313 -0.53 10.14 -13.74
CA CYS A 313 -1.67 9.25 -13.99
C CYS A 313 -2.54 9.70 -15.18
N SER A 314 -1.99 10.44 -16.15
CA SER A 314 -2.73 10.94 -17.31
C SER A 314 -3.40 9.82 -18.11
N LYS A 315 -2.74 8.66 -18.26
CA LYS A 315 -3.30 7.47 -18.89
C LYS A 315 -4.51 6.92 -18.12
N ALA A 316 -4.41 6.78 -16.80
CA ALA A 316 -5.53 6.33 -15.98
C ALA A 316 -6.71 7.30 -16.04
N LYS A 317 -6.46 8.62 -16.04
CA LYS A 317 -7.49 9.64 -16.18
C LYS A 317 -8.21 9.54 -17.53
N SER A 318 -7.48 9.43 -18.61
CA SER A 318 -8.07 9.40 -19.95
C SER A 318 -8.77 8.07 -20.28
N THR A 319 -8.18 6.93 -19.90
CA THR A 319 -8.66 5.59 -20.28
C THR A 319 -9.66 5.03 -19.28
N LEU A 320 -9.34 5.11 -17.99
CA LEU A 320 -10.20 4.57 -16.93
C LEU A 320 -11.22 5.58 -16.41
N GLN A 321 -11.11 6.86 -16.80
CA GLN A 321 -11.87 7.98 -16.23
C GLN A 321 -11.73 8.05 -14.71
N TRP A 322 -10.58 7.63 -14.21
CA TRP A 322 -10.27 7.62 -12.79
C TRP A 322 -9.50 8.87 -12.37
N THR A 323 -9.88 9.45 -11.24
CA THR A 323 -9.16 10.55 -10.59
C THR A 323 -9.11 10.33 -9.09
N PRO A 324 -7.99 10.70 -8.41
CA PRO A 324 -7.95 10.68 -6.96
C PRO A 324 -8.94 11.70 -6.38
N THR A 325 -9.62 11.33 -5.30
CA THR A 325 -10.63 12.18 -4.64
C THR A 325 -10.12 12.86 -3.38
N CYS A 326 -8.97 12.40 -2.85
CA CYS A 326 -8.43 12.83 -1.58
C CYS A 326 -7.05 13.49 -1.76
N ASP A 327 -6.88 14.67 -1.20
CA ASP A 327 -5.57 15.35 -1.07
C ASP A 327 -4.88 14.99 0.26
N LEU A 328 -3.69 15.56 0.50
CA LEU A 328 -2.91 15.27 1.70
C LEU A 328 -3.69 15.63 2.97
N GLN A 329 -4.36 16.78 3.01
CA GLN A 329 -5.10 17.25 4.18
C GLN A 329 -6.30 16.36 4.47
N GLY A 330 -7.05 15.99 3.45
CA GLY A 330 -8.16 15.03 3.56
C GLY A 330 -7.69 13.65 4.04
N LEU A 331 -6.54 13.19 3.55
CA LEU A 331 -5.93 11.93 3.96
C LEU A 331 -5.51 11.94 5.44
N VAL A 332 -4.79 12.98 5.86
CA VAL A 332 -4.38 13.18 7.26
C VAL A 332 -5.59 13.23 8.19
N LYS A 333 -6.59 14.03 7.83
CA LYS A 333 -7.85 14.12 8.58
C LYS A 333 -8.50 12.74 8.75
N MET A 334 -8.71 12.01 7.65
CA MET A 334 -9.35 10.68 7.65
C MET A 334 -8.59 9.68 8.55
N MET A 335 -7.24 9.71 8.48
CA MET A 335 -6.41 8.79 9.26
C MET A 335 -6.42 9.13 10.75
N LEU A 336 -6.42 10.41 11.12
CA LEU A 336 -6.47 10.85 12.52
C LEU A 336 -7.85 10.66 13.14
N ASP A 337 -8.94 11.03 12.44
CA ASP A 337 -10.31 10.84 12.93
C ASP A 337 -10.62 9.38 13.27
N ALA A 338 -10.02 8.45 12.54
CA ALA A 338 -10.18 7.02 12.82
C ALA A 338 -9.43 6.52 14.06
N LYS A 339 -8.58 7.37 14.68
CA LYS A 339 -7.72 6.97 15.81
C LYS A 339 -7.91 7.86 17.05
N LEU A 340 -8.32 9.11 16.88
CA LEU A 340 -8.62 10.05 17.97
C LEU A 340 -10.01 9.80 18.55
#